data_001ca72506d3537471f338c2e2050346
#
_entry.id   001ca72506d3537471f338c2e2050346
#
_cell.length_a   1.000
_cell.length_b   1.000
_cell.length_c   1.000
_cell.angle_alpha   90.00
_cell.angle_beta   90.00
_cell.angle_gamma   90.00
#
_symmetry.space_group_name_H-M   'P 1'
#
loop_
_entity.id
_entity.type
_entity.pdbx_description
1 polymer ?
#
loop_
_entity_poly.entity_id
_entity_poly.type
_entity_poly.pdbx_seq_one_letter_code
_entity_poly.pdbx_strand_id
1 'polypeptide(L)'
;QPLDENFCIVKEDYYRANGGVIFPNPNAPTGIAQDLSDIEDILQHNQDVVVIVDEAYIDFGGHSALELIDRYENLLVVQTFSKSRSLAGMRIGYAFGNKQLIKYLNDVKYSFNSYTMNYPSLVIGRAALADRAYFEETRNKIIATRERVKKELAELGFMFGDSMANFLFITHEKVAARELFEALKIKKIYVRYFNKPRIDNYLRVTIGTDEEMDALLTFFRDYLKKKA
;
A
#
# COMPACT_ATOMS: atom_id res chain seq x y z
N GLN A 1 -8.16 -10.13 11.30
CA GLN A 1 -7.41 -11.40 11.29
C GLN A 1 -5.91 -11.10 11.20
N PRO A 2 -5.04 -11.86 11.90
CA PRO A 2 -3.60 -11.70 11.77
C PRO A 2 -3.13 -12.25 10.42
N LEU A 3 -2.11 -11.62 9.84
CA LEU A 3 -1.39 -12.19 8.71
C LEU A 3 -0.54 -13.39 9.18
N ASP A 4 -0.19 -14.30 8.26
CA ASP A 4 0.72 -15.40 8.54
C ASP A 4 2.15 -14.94 8.89
N GLU A 5 3.09 -15.86 9.04
CA GLU A 5 4.50 -15.56 9.34
C GLU A 5 5.21 -14.79 8.22
N ASN A 6 4.74 -14.93 6.99
CA ASN A 6 5.24 -14.26 5.79
C ASN A 6 4.50 -12.95 5.49
N PHE A 7 3.63 -12.50 6.38
CA PHE A 7 2.76 -11.33 6.23
C PHE A 7 1.75 -11.43 5.08
N CYS A 8 1.33 -12.63 4.72
CA CYS A 8 0.27 -12.90 3.76
C CYS A 8 -1.09 -13.07 4.46
N ILE A 9 -2.16 -12.78 3.75
CA ILE A 9 -3.52 -13.07 4.19
C ILE A 9 -3.73 -14.59 4.15
N VAL A 10 -4.28 -15.14 5.23
CA VAL A 10 -4.80 -16.52 5.28
C VAL A 10 -6.28 -16.44 4.96
N LYS A 11 -6.67 -16.78 3.74
CA LYS A 11 -8.04 -16.58 3.24
C LYS A 11 -9.10 -17.36 4.02
N GLU A 12 -8.74 -18.54 4.53
CA GLU A 12 -9.62 -19.39 5.33
C GLU A 12 -10.06 -18.71 6.64
N ASP A 13 -9.28 -17.77 7.16
CA ASP A 13 -9.64 -16.99 8.35
C ASP A 13 -10.84 -16.06 8.13
N TYR A 14 -11.19 -15.82 6.86
CA TYR A 14 -12.30 -14.95 6.45
C TYR A 14 -13.58 -15.72 6.10
N TYR A 15 -13.60 -17.07 6.19
CA TYR A 15 -14.77 -17.87 5.82
C TYR A 15 -15.84 -17.97 6.91
N ARG A 16 -15.45 -17.66 8.16
CA ARG A 16 -16.42 -17.69 9.28
C ARG A 16 -17.40 -16.52 9.19
N ALA A 17 -18.61 -16.73 9.75
CA ALA A 17 -19.64 -15.68 9.80
C ALA A 17 -19.09 -14.38 10.43
N ASN A 18 -19.34 -13.27 9.76
CA ASN A 18 -18.83 -11.94 10.12
C ASN A 18 -19.83 -10.86 9.66
N GLY A 19 -19.60 -9.61 10.06
CA GLY A 19 -20.43 -8.47 9.66
C GLY A 19 -19.89 -7.68 8.46
N GLY A 20 -18.82 -8.16 7.85
CA GLY A 20 -18.14 -7.55 6.70
C GLY A 20 -16.64 -7.79 6.74
N VAL A 21 -16.01 -7.81 5.58
CA VAL A 21 -14.56 -8.01 5.42
C VAL A 21 -13.93 -6.75 4.88
N ILE A 22 -12.77 -6.36 5.42
CA ILE A 22 -11.96 -5.28 4.89
C ILE A 22 -10.48 -5.61 5.03
N PHE A 23 -9.73 -5.46 3.93
CA PHE A 23 -8.27 -5.59 3.94
C PHE A 23 -7.64 -4.73 2.84
N PRO A 24 -6.40 -4.24 3.06
CA PRO A 24 -5.62 -3.53 2.05
C PRO A 24 -4.94 -4.50 1.08
N ASN A 25 -4.93 -4.17 -0.21
CA ASN A 25 -4.24 -4.91 -1.27
C ASN A 25 -3.68 -3.96 -2.34
N PRO A 26 -2.34 -3.76 -2.43
CA PRO A 26 -1.27 -4.29 -1.57
C PRO A 26 -1.36 -3.86 -0.11
N ASN A 27 -0.93 -4.75 0.81
CA ASN A 27 -0.99 -4.48 2.25
C ASN A 27 -0.01 -3.37 2.68
N ALA A 28 -0.36 -2.62 3.70
CA ALA A 28 0.53 -1.70 4.39
C ALA A 28 0.64 -2.08 5.88
N PRO A 29 1.85 -2.26 6.44
CA PRO A 29 3.15 -1.77 5.97
C PRO A 29 3.98 -2.76 5.13
N THR A 30 3.52 -3.95 4.81
CA THR A 30 4.34 -5.02 4.22
C THR A 30 4.61 -4.84 2.72
N GLY A 31 3.67 -4.21 2.00
CA GLY A 31 3.73 -4.03 0.55
C GLY A 31 3.29 -5.26 -0.25
N ILE A 32 3.00 -6.37 0.41
CA ILE A 32 2.64 -7.64 -0.26
C ILE A 32 1.24 -7.53 -0.84
N ALA A 33 1.08 -7.98 -2.08
CA ALA A 33 -0.20 -8.10 -2.75
C ALA A 33 -0.71 -9.54 -2.66
N GLN A 34 -2.02 -9.68 -2.48
CA GLN A 34 -2.73 -10.94 -2.52
C GLN A 34 -3.14 -11.27 -3.96
N ASP A 35 -3.13 -12.53 -4.32
CA ASP A 35 -3.60 -12.98 -5.63
C ASP A 35 -5.11 -12.80 -5.80
N LEU A 36 -5.55 -12.51 -7.04
CA LEU A 36 -6.97 -12.35 -7.34
C LEU A 36 -7.80 -13.59 -7.04
N SER A 37 -7.23 -14.79 -7.20
CA SER A 37 -7.90 -16.06 -6.88
C SER A 37 -8.25 -16.17 -5.40
N ASP A 38 -7.39 -15.67 -4.51
CA ASP A 38 -7.65 -15.68 -3.06
C ASP A 38 -8.68 -14.62 -2.68
N ILE A 39 -8.65 -13.45 -3.33
CA ILE A 39 -9.67 -12.41 -3.17
C ILE A 39 -11.03 -12.93 -3.64
N GLU A 40 -11.05 -13.61 -4.77
CA GLU A 40 -12.26 -14.23 -5.32
C GLU A 40 -12.83 -15.29 -4.38
N ASP A 41 -11.99 -16.12 -3.80
CA ASP A 41 -12.37 -17.14 -2.84
C ASP A 41 -12.96 -16.52 -1.55
N ILE A 42 -12.37 -15.45 -1.03
CA ILE A 42 -12.94 -14.68 0.08
C ILE A 42 -14.32 -14.13 -0.28
N LEU A 43 -14.50 -13.58 -1.49
CA LEU A 43 -15.79 -13.08 -1.97
C LEU A 43 -16.87 -14.16 -2.02
N GLN A 44 -16.52 -15.36 -2.49
CA GLN A 44 -17.43 -16.50 -2.60
C GLN A 44 -17.91 -16.99 -1.23
N HIS A 45 -17.05 -16.93 -0.21
CA HIS A 45 -17.39 -17.34 1.16
C HIS A 45 -18.09 -16.25 1.99
N ASN A 46 -18.28 -15.05 1.44
CA ASN A 46 -18.84 -13.89 2.13
C ASN A 46 -19.99 -13.21 1.36
N GLN A 47 -20.84 -13.98 0.66
CA GLN A 47 -21.85 -13.42 -0.25
C GLN A 47 -22.90 -12.56 0.44
N ASP A 48 -23.16 -12.78 1.73
CA ASP A 48 -24.17 -12.06 2.51
C ASP A 48 -23.65 -10.76 3.15
N VAL A 49 -22.36 -10.46 3.00
CA VAL A 49 -21.72 -9.28 3.60
C VAL A 49 -20.81 -8.57 2.58
N VAL A 50 -20.52 -7.31 2.82
CA VAL A 50 -19.62 -6.54 1.94
C VAL A 50 -18.17 -6.91 2.20
N VAL A 51 -17.42 -7.13 1.11
CA VAL A 51 -15.96 -7.28 1.10
C VAL A 51 -15.35 -6.01 0.51
N ILE A 52 -14.60 -5.29 1.32
CA ILE A 52 -13.93 -4.06 0.94
C ILE A 52 -12.45 -4.35 0.69
N VAL A 53 -11.97 -4.11 -0.52
CA VAL A 53 -10.56 -4.18 -0.88
C VAL A 53 -10.01 -2.76 -1.00
N ASP A 54 -9.12 -2.39 -0.05
CA ASP A 54 -8.45 -1.08 -0.07
C ASP A 54 -7.21 -1.15 -0.96
N GLU A 55 -7.34 -0.60 -2.14
CA GLU A 55 -6.32 -0.56 -3.18
C GLU A 55 -5.52 0.76 -3.21
N ALA A 56 -5.24 1.34 -2.06
CA ALA A 56 -4.51 2.61 -2.01
C ALA A 56 -3.14 2.56 -2.71
N TYR A 57 -2.55 1.39 -2.91
CA TYR A 57 -1.22 1.20 -3.51
C TYR A 57 -1.22 0.41 -4.82
N ILE A 58 -2.36 0.00 -5.33
CA ILE A 58 -2.49 -0.92 -6.47
C ILE A 58 -1.79 -0.43 -7.74
N ASP A 59 -1.72 0.88 -7.94
CA ASP A 59 -1.07 1.47 -9.13
C ASP A 59 0.43 1.15 -9.23
N PHE A 60 1.08 0.72 -8.13
CA PHE A 60 2.50 0.38 -8.10
C PHE A 60 2.80 -1.10 -8.37
N GLY A 61 1.79 -1.94 -8.47
CA GLY A 61 1.93 -3.37 -8.77
C GLY A 61 0.77 -4.21 -8.22
N GLY A 62 0.74 -5.47 -8.65
CA GLY A 62 -0.36 -6.39 -8.35
C GLY A 62 -1.51 -6.31 -9.37
N HIS A 63 -2.54 -7.10 -9.12
CA HIS A 63 -3.77 -7.16 -9.91
C HIS A 63 -4.92 -6.55 -9.12
N SER A 64 -5.66 -5.64 -9.76
CA SER A 64 -6.79 -4.98 -9.12
C SER A 64 -8.00 -5.90 -9.01
N ALA A 65 -8.65 -5.93 -7.85
CA ALA A 65 -9.93 -6.60 -7.66
C ALA A 65 -11.07 -6.01 -8.54
N LEU A 66 -10.82 -4.89 -9.24
CA LEU A 66 -11.74 -4.39 -10.26
C LEU A 66 -12.01 -5.40 -11.37
N GLU A 67 -11.09 -6.33 -11.63
CA GLU A 67 -11.32 -7.43 -12.59
C GLU A 67 -12.46 -8.36 -12.16
N LEU A 68 -12.85 -8.34 -10.89
CA LEU A 68 -13.93 -9.13 -10.31
C LEU A 68 -15.26 -8.37 -10.16
N ILE A 69 -15.27 -7.06 -10.41
CA ILE A 69 -16.36 -6.15 -10.02
C ILE A 69 -17.71 -6.50 -10.64
N ASP A 70 -17.73 -6.99 -11.88
CA ASP A 70 -18.95 -7.35 -12.59
C ASP A 70 -19.49 -8.74 -12.21
N ARG A 71 -18.70 -9.52 -11.46
CA ARG A 71 -19.06 -10.90 -11.05
C ARG A 71 -19.55 -10.99 -9.61
N TYR A 72 -19.18 -10.01 -8.76
CA TYR A 72 -19.44 -10.06 -7.31
C TYR A 72 -20.14 -8.78 -6.83
N GLU A 73 -21.42 -8.89 -6.51
CA GLU A 73 -22.24 -7.77 -6.05
C GLU A 73 -21.84 -7.28 -4.64
N ASN A 74 -21.17 -8.12 -3.85
CA ASN A 74 -20.68 -7.83 -2.51
C ASN A 74 -19.28 -7.18 -2.50
N LEU A 75 -18.62 -7.00 -3.66
CA LEU A 75 -17.30 -6.37 -3.77
C LEU A 75 -17.40 -4.84 -3.77
N LEU A 76 -16.60 -4.21 -2.92
CA LEU A 76 -16.33 -2.77 -2.94
C LEU A 76 -14.82 -2.53 -3.01
N VAL A 77 -14.34 -1.94 -4.09
CA VAL A 77 -12.93 -1.57 -4.26
C VAL A 77 -12.77 -0.09 -3.97
N VAL A 78 -11.81 0.25 -3.09
CA VAL A 78 -11.53 1.64 -2.70
C VAL A 78 -10.14 2.05 -3.16
N GLN A 79 -10.05 3.19 -3.82
CA GLN A 79 -8.79 3.74 -4.33
C GLN A 79 -8.62 5.22 -3.95
N THR A 80 -7.41 5.77 -4.14
CA THR A 80 -7.09 7.13 -3.69
C THR A 80 -6.13 7.84 -4.66
N PHE A 81 -6.22 9.16 -4.70
CA PHE A 81 -5.22 10.01 -5.37
C PHE A 81 -4.01 10.32 -4.46
N SER A 82 -4.06 9.92 -3.19
CA SER A 82 -3.06 10.29 -2.19
C SER A 82 -1.68 9.70 -2.42
N LYS A 83 -1.58 8.60 -3.19
CA LYS A 83 -0.34 7.84 -3.38
C LYS A 83 0.23 8.03 -4.79
N SER A 84 -0.22 7.27 -5.75
CA SER A 84 0.31 7.25 -7.11
C SER A 84 0.16 8.58 -7.86
N ARG A 85 -0.85 9.38 -7.53
CA ARG A 85 -1.08 10.70 -8.12
C ARG A 85 -0.51 11.85 -7.30
N SER A 86 0.20 11.57 -6.20
CA SER A 86 0.87 12.57 -5.34
C SER A 86 -0.05 13.67 -4.80
N LEU A 87 -1.36 13.41 -4.67
CA LEU A 87 -2.38 14.37 -4.29
C LEU A 87 -2.95 14.14 -2.87
N ALA A 88 -2.10 13.69 -1.94
CA ALA A 88 -2.52 13.42 -0.56
C ALA A 88 -3.20 14.63 0.11
N GLY A 89 -2.76 15.86 -0.17
CA GLY A 89 -3.33 17.10 0.35
C GLY A 89 -4.72 17.44 -0.20
N MET A 90 -5.10 16.91 -1.37
CA MET A 90 -6.39 17.17 -2.01
C MET A 90 -7.53 16.31 -1.43
N ARG A 91 -7.24 15.30 -0.62
CA ARG A 91 -8.21 14.44 0.06
C ARG A 91 -9.23 13.77 -0.89
N ILE A 92 -8.75 13.24 -2.02
CA ILE A 92 -9.56 12.56 -3.03
C ILE A 92 -9.43 11.05 -2.85
N GLY A 93 -10.56 10.39 -2.62
CA GLY A 93 -10.74 8.96 -2.65
C GLY A 93 -12.00 8.60 -3.44
N TYR A 94 -12.08 7.38 -3.93
CA TYR A 94 -13.21 6.90 -4.72
C TYR A 94 -13.40 5.40 -4.52
N ALA A 95 -14.61 4.93 -4.80
CA ALA A 95 -14.97 3.53 -4.67
C ALA A 95 -15.67 3.02 -5.92
N PHE A 96 -15.48 1.75 -6.21
CA PHE A 96 -16.16 0.99 -7.25
C PHE A 96 -16.93 -0.16 -6.60
N GLY A 97 -18.15 -0.40 -7.06
CA GLY A 97 -19.01 -1.46 -6.57
C GLY A 97 -20.29 -1.50 -7.37
N ASN A 98 -21.17 -2.46 -7.07
CA ASN A 98 -22.46 -2.49 -7.70
C ASN A 98 -23.29 -1.24 -7.35
N LYS A 99 -24.32 -0.98 -8.16
CA LYS A 99 -25.15 0.24 -8.02
C LYS A 99 -25.78 0.36 -6.63
N GLN A 100 -26.13 -0.74 -5.98
CA GLN A 100 -26.76 -0.71 -4.67
C GLN A 100 -25.76 -0.33 -3.58
N LEU A 101 -24.54 -0.86 -3.61
CA LEU A 101 -23.49 -0.46 -2.67
C LEU A 101 -23.13 1.02 -2.84
N ILE A 102 -22.97 1.49 -4.07
CA ILE A 102 -22.69 2.90 -4.36
C ILE A 102 -23.86 3.80 -3.91
N LYS A 103 -25.11 3.34 -4.07
CA LYS A 103 -26.28 4.04 -3.55
C LYS A 103 -26.19 4.19 -2.02
N TYR A 104 -25.90 3.13 -1.28
CA TYR A 104 -25.76 3.20 0.18
C TYR A 104 -24.67 4.17 0.63
N LEU A 105 -23.52 4.16 -0.04
CA LEU A 105 -22.45 5.14 0.23
C LEU A 105 -22.92 6.58 0.00
N ASN A 106 -23.70 6.83 -1.06
CA ASN A 106 -24.27 8.15 -1.32
C ASN A 106 -25.32 8.54 -0.29
N ASP A 107 -26.20 7.63 0.13
CA ASP A 107 -27.21 7.87 1.15
C ASP A 107 -26.55 8.31 2.48
N VAL A 108 -25.49 7.61 2.90
CA VAL A 108 -24.69 7.98 4.09
C VAL A 108 -23.99 9.32 3.88
N LYS A 109 -23.34 9.51 2.73
CA LYS A 109 -22.64 10.76 2.39
C LYS A 109 -23.61 11.96 2.47
N TYR A 110 -24.77 11.87 1.84
CA TYR A 110 -25.74 12.96 1.82
C TYR A 110 -26.41 13.19 3.18
N SER A 111 -26.48 12.17 4.04
CA SER A 111 -27.00 12.32 5.41
C SER A 111 -25.99 12.95 6.37
N PHE A 112 -24.69 12.77 6.12
CA PHE A 112 -23.63 13.19 7.03
C PHE A 112 -22.86 14.43 6.53
N ASN A 113 -22.35 14.40 5.29
CA ASN A 113 -21.60 15.50 4.68
C ASN A 113 -21.75 15.49 3.16
N SER A 114 -22.72 16.21 2.64
CA SER A 114 -23.00 16.29 1.19
C SER A 114 -21.87 16.91 0.37
N TYR A 115 -21.10 17.82 0.98
CA TYR A 115 -20.06 18.61 0.30
C TYR A 115 -18.65 18.19 0.75
N THR A 116 -18.35 16.89 0.60
CA THR A 116 -17.08 16.29 1.06
C THR A 116 -15.84 16.82 0.34
N MET A 117 -15.99 17.26 -0.92
CA MET A 117 -14.88 17.76 -1.73
C MET A 117 -15.01 19.26 -1.98
N ASN A 118 -13.94 19.99 -1.73
CA ASN A 118 -13.86 21.41 -2.08
C ASN A 118 -13.59 21.60 -3.59
N TYR A 119 -13.89 22.81 -4.09
CA TYR A 119 -13.73 23.12 -5.52
C TYR A 119 -12.30 22.97 -6.06
N PRO A 120 -11.23 23.41 -5.36
CA PRO A 120 -9.85 23.13 -5.77
C PRO A 120 -9.55 21.65 -5.97
N SER A 121 -10.01 20.77 -5.07
CA SER A 121 -9.83 19.32 -5.20
C SER A 121 -10.51 18.77 -6.45
N LEU A 122 -11.70 19.25 -6.81
CA LEU A 122 -12.40 18.83 -8.03
C LEU A 122 -11.62 19.22 -9.30
N VAL A 123 -11.15 20.47 -9.35
CA VAL A 123 -10.40 20.98 -10.52
C VAL A 123 -9.06 20.25 -10.67
N ILE A 124 -8.29 20.15 -9.58
CA ILE A 124 -6.97 19.51 -9.59
C ILE A 124 -7.11 18.00 -9.85
N GLY A 125 -8.09 17.35 -9.22
CA GLY A 125 -8.36 15.93 -9.45
C GLY A 125 -8.71 15.62 -10.91
N ARG A 126 -9.54 16.46 -11.54
CA ARG A 126 -9.85 16.34 -12.97
C ARG A 126 -8.62 16.51 -13.84
N ALA A 127 -7.78 17.51 -13.57
CA ALA A 127 -6.53 17.73 -14.29
C ALA A 127 -5.58 16.51 -14.16
N ALA A 128 -5.43 15.97 -12.96
CA ALA A 128 -4.60 14.78 -12.70
C ALA A 128 -5.11 13.52 -13.41
N LEU A 129 -6.42 13.37 -13.62
CA LEU A 129 -6.98 12.28 -14.41
C LEU A 129 -6.70 12.45 -15.90
N ALA A 130 -6.74 13.69 -16.40
CA ALA A 130 -6.50 14.00 -17.80
C ALA A 130 -5.02 13.83 -18.20
N ASP A 131 -4.09 14.06 -17.26
CA ASP A 131 -2.64 13.93 -17.49
C ASP A 131 -2.16 12.49 -17.25
N ARG A 132 -2.54 11.61 -18.14
CA ARG A 132 -2.17 10.20 -18.08
C ARG A 132 -0.67 9.99 -18.29
N ALA A 133 -0.06 10.75 -19.17
CA ALA A 133 1.35 10.62 -19.52
C ALA A 133 2.25 10.89 -18.29
N TYR A 134 2.01 11.98 -17.58
CA TYR A 134 2.74 12.31 -16.35
C TYR A 134 2.52 11.25 -15.26
N PHE A 135 1.28 10.78 -15.09
CA PHE A 135 0.97 9.73 -14.14
C PHE A 135 1.76 8.44 -14.42
N GLU A 136 1.75 7.98 -15.68
CA GLU A 136 2.46 6.76 -16.07
C GLU A 136 3.97 6.92 -15.94
N GLU A 137 4.53 8.06 -16.31
CA GLU A 137 5.95 8.35 -16.18
C GLU A 137 6.40 8.31 -14.71
N THR A 138 5.73 9.06 -13.83
CA THR A 138 6.10 9.15 -12.41
C THR A 138 5.91 7.83 -11.67
N ARG A 139 4.83 7.11 -11.93
CA ARG A 139 4.58 5.77 -11.39
C ARG A 139 5.68 4.79 -11.81
N ASN A 140 6.03 4.77 -13.10
CA ASN A 140 7.03 3.85 -13.63
C ASN A 140 8.44 4.15 -13.10
N LYS A 141 8.80 5.42 -12.85
CA LYS A 141 10.04 5.81 -12.16
C LYS A 141 10.08 5.19 -10.76
N ILE A 142 9.01 5.32 -9.97
CA ILE A 142 8.93 4.73 -8.63
C ILE A 142 9.12 3.22 -8.68
N ILE A 143 8.45 2.53 -9.61
CA ILE A 143 8.58 1.08 -9.77
C ILE A 143 10.02 0.70 -10.14
N ALA A 144 10.63 1.37 -11.11
CA ALA A 144 11.99 1.09 -11.53
C ALA A 144 13.00 1.30 -10.40
N THR A 145 12.90 2.41 -9.67
CA THR A 145 13.74 2.69 -8.50
C THR A 145 13.53 1.66 -7.40
N ARG A 146 12.27 1.23 -7.13
CA ARG A 146 11.99 0.17 -6.17
C ARG A 146 12.72 -1.13 -6.52
N GLU A 147 12.62 -1.58 -7.76
CA GLU A 147 13.25 -2.83 -8.19
C GLU A 147 14.78 -2.74 -8.16
N ARG A 148 15.37 -1.59 -8.46
CA ARG A 148 16.80 -1.33 -8.28
C ARG A 148 17.19 -1.44 -6.79
N VAL A 149 16.51 -0.73 -5.92
CA VAL A 149 16.77 -0.68 -4.48
C VAL A 149 16.62 -2.05 -3.82
N LYS A 150 15.64 -2.86 -4.24
CA LYS A 150 15.50 -4.26 -3.78
C LYS A 150 16.77 -5.06 -4.01
N LYS A 151 17.37 -4.99 -5.21
CA LYS A 151 18.61 -5.71 -5.53
C LYS A 151 19.77 -5.27 -4.63
N GLU A 152 19.97 -3.96 -4.49
CA GLU A 152 21.08 -3.43 -3.68
C GLU A 152 20.90 -3.71 -2.19
N LEU A 153 19.65 -3.68 -1.66
CA LEU A 153 19.37 -4.06 -0.28
C LEU A 153 19.62 -5.55 -0.02
N ALA A 154 19.26 -6.42 -0.96
CA ALA A 154 19.53 -7.85 -0.85
C ALA A 154 21.04 -8.14 -0.79
N GLU A 155 21.85 -7.45 -1.60
CA GLU A 155 23.34 -7.54 -1.56
C GLU A 155 23.91 -7.08 -0.21
N LEU A 156 23.21 -6.17 0.49
CA LEU A 156 23.58 -5.72 1.82
C LEU A 156 23.07 -6.61 2.96
N GLY A 157 22.37 -7.72 2.64
CA GLY A 157 21.84 -8.68 3.61
C GLY A 157 20.50 -8.28 4.25
N PHE A 158 19.80 -7.30 3.67
CA PHE A 158 18.43 -7.01 4.09
C PHE A 158 17.45 -8.05 3.55
N MET A 159 16.46 -8.38 4.35
CA MET A 159 15.33 -9.25 4.01
C MET A 159 14.06 -8.43 3.91
N PHE A 160 13.18 -8.76 2.95
CA PHE A 160 11.91 -8.10 2.70
C PHE A 160 11.02 -8.98 1.83
N GLY A 161 9.69 -8.78 1.92
CA GLY A 161 8.75 -9.40 1.00
C GLY A 161 8.73 -8.71 -0.37
N ASP A 162 8.10 -9.34 -1.36
CA ASP A 162 7.95 -8.78 -2.70
C ASP A 162 6.91 -7.64 -2.70
N SER A 163 7.39 -6.43 -2.47
CA SER A 163 6.51 -5.26 -2.36
C SER A 163 5.96 -4.82 -3.72
N MET A 164 4.65 -4.65 -3.78
CA MET A 164 3.89 -4.06 -4.88
C MET A 164 3.39 -2.64 -4.54
N ALA A 165 4.00 -1.98 -3.53
CA ALA A 165 3.70 -0.61 -3.11
C ALA A 165 4.84 0.36 -3.46
N ASN A 166 4.70 1.63 -3.11
CA ASN A 166 5.77 2.63 -3.23
C ASN A 166 6.70 2.67 -2.01
N PHE A 167 6.84 1.56 -1.31
CA PHE A 167 7.74 1.40 -0.16
C PHE A 167 8.21 -0.05 -0.05
N LEU A 168 9.27 -0.25 0.70
CA LEU A 168 9.79 -1.56 1.10
C LEU A 168 9.65 -1.72 2.62
N PHE A 169 9.38 -2.95 3.07
CA PHE A 169 9.32 -3.32 4.48
C PHE A 169 10.49 -4.23 4.77
N ILE A 170 11.57 -3.67 5.31
CA ILE A 170 12.90 -4.29 5.37
C ILE A 170 13.28 -4.63 6.81
N THR A 171 14.00 -5.73 6.97
CA THR A 171 14.68 -6.13 8.21
C THR A 171 16.10 -6.59 7.91
N HIS A 172 16.96 -6.64 8.95
CA HIS A 172 18.33 -7.13 8.81
C HIS A 172 18.66 -8.05 9.98
N GLU A 173 19.28 -9.20 9.69
CA GLU A 173 19.56 -10.23 10.70
C GLU A 173 20.50 -9.75 11.83
N LYS A 174 21.55 -8.99 11.45
CA LYS A 174 22.62 -8.59 12.38
C LYS A 174 22.40 -7.25 13.07
N VAL A 175 21.46 -6.43 12.61
CA VAL A 175 21.25 -5.07 13.13
C VAL A 175 19.77 -4.83 13.36
N ALA A 176 19.41 -4.47 14.60
CA ALA A 176 18.03 -4.21 14.96
C ALA A 176 17.46 -2.98 14.21
N ALA A 177 16.20 -3.09 13.76
CA ALA A 177 15.54 -2.01 13.03
C ALA A 177 15.46 -0.70 13.83
N ARG A 178 15.26 -0.78 15.14
CA ARG A 178 15.27 0.39 16.03
C ARG A 178 16.61 1.12 16.01
N GLU A 179 17.72 0.38 16.02
CA GLU A 179 19.06 0.94 15.97
C GLU A 179 19.30 1.66 14.64
N LEU A 180 18.94 1.03 13.52
CA LEU A 180 19.01 1.64 12.19
C LEU A 180 18.13 2.89 12.09
N PHE A 181 16.92 2.85 12.64
CA PHE A 181 15.99 3.99 12.66
C PHE A 181 16.61 5.22 13.34
N GLU A 182 17.18 5.05 14.55
CA GLU A 182 17.81 6.17 15.28
C GLU A 182 19.06 6.68 14.57
N ALA A 183 19.87 5.78 14.00
CA ALA A 183 21.08 6.17 13.27
C ALA A 183 20.74 6.91 11.95
N LEU A 184 19.72 6.49 11.22
CA LEU A 184 19.22 7.18 10.02
C LEU A 184 18.71 8.59 10.36
N LYS A 185 17.96 8.72 11.46
CA LYS A 185 17.42 10.00 11.93
C LYS A 185 18.52 11.02 12.24
N ILE A 186 19.63 10.58 12.82
CA ILE A 186 20.82 11.46 13.04
C ILE A 186 21.36 12.00 11.72
N LYS A 187 21.28 11.20 10.65
CA LYS A 187 21.67 11.59 9.29
C LYS A 187 20.58 12.33 8.51
N LYS A 188 19.45 12.67 9.16
CA LYS A 188 18.28 13.32 8.56
C LYS A 188 17.62 12.49 7.45
N ILE A 189 17.78 11.17 7.49
CA ILE A 189 17.08 10.22 6.63
C ILE A 189 15.91 9.67 7.43
N TYR A 190 14.69 9.96 6.99
CA TYR A 190 13.48 9.63 7.73
C TYR A 190 12.77 8.43 7.10
N VAL A 191 12.70 7.34 7.85
CA VAL A 191 11.95 6.11 7.53
C VAL A 191 10.86 5.88 8.58
N ARG A 192 9.98 4.93 8.37
CA ARG A 192 8.97 4.58 9.37
C ARG A 192 9.38 3.36 10.18
N TYR A 193 9.40 3.50 11.49
CA TYR A 193 9.55 2.42 12.46
C TYR A 193 8.22 2.14 13.18
N PHE A 194 7.95 0.88 13.54
CA PHE A 194 6.76 0.45 14.24
C PHE A 194 7.14 -0.28 15.53
N ASN A 195 6.88 0.33 16.67
CA ASN A 195 7.10 -0.32 17.97
C ASN A 195 5.87 -1.18 18.33
N LYS A 196 5.67 -2.28 17.59
CA LYS A 196 4.56 -3.24 17.80
C LYS A 196 5.06 -4.66 17.59
N PRO A 197 4.52 -5.66 18.34
CA PRO A 197 4.87 -7.06 18.16
C PRO A 197 4.83 -7.49 16.69
N ARG A 198 5.73 -8.39 16.30
CA ARG A 198 5.95 -8.95 14.97
C ARG A 198 6.55 -8.00 13.94
N ILE A 199 6.42 -6.68 14.10
CA ILE A 199 6.91 -5.67 13.13
C ILE A 199 7.91 -4.69 13.74
N ASP A 200 8.32 -4.90 14.98
CA ASP A 200 9.27 -4.06 15.71
C ASP A 200 10.74 -4.24 15.26
N ASN A 201 11.02 -5.28 14.47
CA ASN A 201 12.33 -5.43 13.82
C ASN A 201 12.29 -5.10 12.31
N TYR A 202 11.35 -4.24 11.88
CA TYR A 202 11.22 -3.81 10.50
C TYR A 202 11.21 -2.30 10.36
N LEU A 203 11.69 -1.83 9.22
CA LEU A 203 11.57 -0.44 8.76
C LEU A 203 10.74 -0.38 7.48
N ARG A 204 9.78 0.54 7.40
CA ARG A 204 9.15 0.87 6.12
C ARG A 204 9.88 2.04 5.49
N VAL A 205 10.49 1.77 4.35
CA VAL A 205 11.24 2.73 3.54
C VAL A 205 10.41 3.13 2.34
N THR A 206 9.99 4.38 2.26
CA THR A 206 9.32 4.91 1.07
C THR A 206 10.33 5.08 -0.06
N ILE A 207 9.96 4.69 -1.27
CA ILE A 207 10.78 4.91 -2.47
C ILE A 207 10.73 6.38 -2.83
N GLY A 208 11.88 7.02 -2.76
CA GLY A 208 12.11 8.42 -3.15
C GLY A 208 12.73 8.53 -4.54
N THR A 209 13.40 9.65 -4.79
CA THR A 209 14.21 9.82 -6.01
C THR A 209 15.44 8.90 -5.98
N ASP A 210 16.10 8.72 -7.12
CA ASP A 210 17.30 7.90 -7.18
C ASP A 210 18.39 8.45 -6.25
N GLU A 211 18.56 9.76 -6.15
CA GLU A 211 19.52 10.42 -5.26
C GLU A 211 19.21 10.18 -3.78
N GLU A 212 17.92 10.21 -3.41
CA GLU A 212 17.49 9.91 -2.03
C GLU A 212 17.74 8.44 -1.68
N MET A 213 17.48 7.53 -2.61
CA MET A 213 17.74 6.10 -2.40
C MET A 213 19.24 5.81 -2.37
N ASP A 214 20.06 6.46 -3.18
CA ASP A 214 21.52 6.33 -3.15
C ASP A 214 22.11 6.82 -1.83
N ALA A 215 21.58 7.91 -1.27
CA ALA A 215 21.96 8.39 0.06
C ALA A 215 21.64 7.37 1.15
N LEU A 216 20.46 6.75 1.11
CA LEU A 216 20.05 5.69 2.03
C LEU A 216 20.94 4.45 1.90
N LEU A 217 21.19 3.97 0.69
CA LEU A 217 22.01 2.79 0.43
C LEU A 217 23.48 3.01 0.83
N THR A 218 24.01 4.21 0.58
CA THR A 218 25.36 4.61 1.05
C THR A 218 25.42 4.58 2.57
N PHE A 219 24.42 5.13 3.25
CA PHE A 219 24.35 5.04 4.70
C PHE A 219 24.37 3.58 5.19
N PHE A 220 23.57 2.70 4.61
CA PHE A 220 23.56 1.29 5.02
C PHE A 220 24.90 0.60 4.78
N ARG A 221 25.53 0.80 3.64
CA ARG A 221 26.88 0.27 3.35
C ARG A 221 27.90 0.69 4.40
N ASP A 222 27.95 1.98 4.73
CA ASP A 222 28.91 2.53 5.69
C ASP A 222 28.62 2.09 7.12
N TYR A 223 27.33 1.98 7.46
CA TYR A 223 26.90 1.57 8.79
C TYR A 223 27.21 0.09 9.06
N LEU A 224 26.90 -0.77 8.10
CA LEU A 224 27.14 -2.21 8.22
C LEU A 224 28.63 -2.55 8.25
N LYS A 225 29.47 -1.85 7.46
CA LYS A 225 30.96 -1.99 7.52
C LYS A 225 31.53 -1.68 8.90
N LYS A 226 30.95 -0.75 9.65
CA LYS A 226 31.41 -0.41 11.02
C LYS A 226 30.95 -1.41 12.07
N LYS A 227 30.00 -2.25 11.75
CA LYS A 227 29.43 -3.27 12.63
C LYS A 227 29.97 -4.67 12.36
N ALA A 228 30.58 -4.89 11.19
CA ALA A 228 31.27 -6.14 10.83
C ALA A 228 32.63 -6.23 11.52
#